data_52957b73dd17733c7accfc516860a989
#
_entry.id   52957b73dd17733c7accfc516860a989
#
_cell.length_a   1.000
_cell.length_b   1.000
_cell.length_c   1.000
_cell.angle_alpha   90.00
_cell.angle_beta   90.00
_cell.angle_gamma   90.00
#
_symmetry.space_group_name_H-M   'P 1'
#
loop_
_entity.id
_entity.type
_entity.pdbx_description
1 polymer ?
#
loop_
_entity_poly.entity_id
_entity_poly.type
_entity_poly.pdbx_seq_one_letter_code
_entity_poly.pdbx_strand_id
1 'polypeptide(L)'
;MEDRGFAHGWTYDHLAWRDLSEQDWFGTIPTLTAAATVTSRIGLGTWVTSPNFRHPVTLAKDLLTLDDISGGRVIAGMGAGGTGWDATVLGQRPLTPGERTARLAEFVTLTDLLLTNPETSWQGDYFQADRARMIPAGSRSRITMVVAANGPRTMRIAAGADGWATTGPESTDATTEQWWTAIAGLVQRFEDTARKAGRDPNTMGRYLNLDSAPVLSVSSLDAFTDAAGRAAALGFTDVVVHWPRPTGVYAGDDSVLDAIAGLLTDGHVSLR
;
A
#
# COMPACT_ATOMS: atom_id res chain seq x y z
N MET A 1 -5.66 12.56 -11.92
CA MET A 1 -4.94 12.52 -10.62
C MET A 1 -3.73 13.43 -10.63
N GLU A 2 -2.76 13.23 -11.53
CA GLU A 2 -1.54 14.04 -11.60
C GLU A 2 -1.83 15.54 -11.76
N ASP A 3 -2.72 15.93 -12.68
CA ASP A 3 -3.10 17.33 -12.92
C ASP A 3 -3.90 17.95 -11.75
N ARG A 4 -4.44 17.11 -10.88
CA ARG A 4 -5.13 17.52 -9.63
C ARG A 4 -4.18 17.62 -8.43
N GLY A 5 -2.87 17.44 -8.61
CA GLY A 5 -1.86 17.62 -7.56
C GLY A 5 -1.72 16.43 -6.60
N PHE A 6 -2.33 15.27 -6.88
CA PHE A 6 -2.11 14.08 -6.06
C PHE A 6 -0.67 13.58 -6.20
N ALA A 7 -0.03 13.24 -5.08
CA ALA A 7 1.36 12.82 -5.03
C ALA A 7 1.55 11.37 -5.52
N HIS A 8 0.57 10.49 -5.32
CA HIS A 8 0.64 9.09 -5.73
C HIS A 8 -0.74 8.54 -6.11
N GLY A 9 -0.73 7.55 -7.00
CA GLY A 9 -1.88 6.75 -7.40
C GLY A 9 -1.63 5.28 -7.10
N TRP A 10 -2.65 4.59 -6.56
CA TRP A 10 -2.57 3.21 -6.12
C TRP A 10 -3.60 2.34 -6.82
N THR A 11 -3.26 1.06 -7.00
CA THR A 11 -4.25 0.04 -7.39
C THR A 11 -4.25 -1.08 -6.36
N TYR A 12 -5.46 -1.56 -6.01
CA TYR A 12 -5.60 -2.76 -5.20
C TYR A 12 -5.16 -4.00 -5.98
N ASP A 13 -4.18 -4.75 -5.45
CA ASP A 13 -3.65 -5.95 -6.10
C ASP A 13 -4.43 -7.20 -5.66
N HIS A 14 -5.60 -7.37 -6.28
CA HIS A 14 -6.50 -8.51 -6.10
C HIS A 14 -6.91 -9.07 -7.46
N LEU A 15 -7.27 -10.36 -7.52
CA LEU A 15 -7.87 -10.99 -8.70
C LEU A 15 -9.37 -10.71 -8.75
N ALA A 16 -10.01 -10.60 -7.59
CA ALA A 16 -11.37 -10.13 -7.40
C ALA A 16 -11.51 -9.50 -6.02
N TRP A 17 -12.38 -8.53 -5.86
CA TRP A 17 -12.49 -7.78 -4.61
C TRP A 17 -13.91 -7.79 -4.04
N ARG A 18 -14.11 -8.51 -2.92
CA ARG A 18 -15.33 -8.48 -2.08
C ARG A 18 -16.62 -8.33 -2.91
N ASP A 19 -17.43 -7.30 -2.60
CA ASP A 19 -18.71 -6.99 -3.26
C ASP A 19 -18.57 -6.51 -4.72
N LEU A 20 -17.33 -6.34 -5.21
CA LEU A 20 -17.01 -5.99 -6.59
C LEU A 20 -16.58 -7.21 -7.43
N SER A 21 -16.75 -8.43 -6.90
CA SER A 21 -16.34 -9.67 -7.59
C SER A 21 -17.02 -9.90 -8.95
N GLU A 22 -18.21 -9.35 -9.13
CA GLU A 22 -18.98 -9.43 -10.39
C GLU A 22 -18.79 -8.20 -11.29
N GLN A 23 -17.82 -7.33 -10.97
CA GLN A 23 -17.47 -6.15 -11.76
C GLN A 23 -16.09 -6.31 -12.38
N ASP A 24 -15.81 -5.53 -13.43
CA ASP A 24 -14.49 -5.50 -14.04
C ASP A 24 -13.43 -5.12 -13.03
N TRP A 25 -12.43 -5.98 -12.87
CA TRP A 25 -11.28 -5.80 -11.98
C TRP A 25 -9.99 -6.06 -12.73
N PHE A 26 -9.28 -5.00 -13.06
CA PHE A 26 -8.08 -5.10 -13.91
C PHE A 26 -6.83 -5.43 -13.09
N GLY A 27 -5.91 -6.18 -13.70
CA GLY A 27 -4.63 -6.55 -13.08
C GLY A 27 -3.79 -5.32 -12.76
N THR A 28 -3.24 -5.28 -11.56
CA THR A 28 -2.51 -4.14 -11.00
C THR A 28 -1.31 -3.72 -11.86
N ILE A 29 -0.43 -4.64 -12.20
CA ILE A 29 0.79 -4.30 -12.95
C ILE A 29 0.49 -3.75 -14.36
N PRO A 30 -0.40 -4.37 -15.18
CA PRO A 30 -0.79 -3.78 -16.46
C PRO A 30 -1.42 -2.40 -16.31
N THR A 31 -2.27 -2.20 -15.30
CA THR A 31 -2.92 -0.89 -15.04
C THR A 31 -1.91 0.19 -14.67
N LEU A 32 -0.99 -0.10 -13.75
CA LEU A 32 0.07 0.83 -13.36
C LEU A 32 1.04 1.11 -14.51
N THR A 33 1.31 0.10 -15.37
CA THR A 33 2.14 0.29 -16.57
C THR A 33 1.46 1.24 -17.56
N ALA A 34 0.16 1.08 -17.81
CA ALA A 34 -0.60 2.03 -18.64
C ALA A 34 -0.58 3.44 -18.03
N ALA A 35 -0.77 3.57 -16.72
CA ALA A 35 -0.68 4.86 -16.03
C ALA A 35 0.72 5.48 -16.15
N ALA A 36 1.79 4.68 -16.06
CA ALA A 36 3.17 5.15 -16.19
C ALA A 36 3.45 5.83 -17.53
N THR A 37 2.79 5.37 -18.62
CA THR A 37 3.02 5.92 -19.97
C THR A 37 2.32 7.24 -20.23
N VAL A 38 1.32 7.60 -19.41
CA VAL A 38 0.50 8.82 -19.57
C VAL A 38 0.67 9.83 -18.42
N THR A 39 1.59 9.55 -17.50
CA THR A 39 1.94 10.41 -16.35
C THR A 39 3.45 10.61 -16.27
N SER A 40 3.90 11.65 -15.58
CA SER A 40 5.33 12.01 -15.51
C SER A 40 5.87 12.27 -14.11
N ARG A 41 5.01 12.54 -13.13
CA ARG A 41 5.41 12.94 -11.76
C ARG A 41 4.81 12.06 -10.67
N ILE A 42 3.54 11.65 -10.82
CA ILE A 42 2.80 10.92 -9.79
C ILE A 42 3.47 9.58 -9.46
N GLY A 43 3.64 9.28 -8.19
CA GLY A 43 4.06 7.96 -7.71
C GLY A 43 3.03 6.89 -8.07
N LEU A 44 3.47 5.70 -8.42
CA LEU A 44 2.62 4.59 -8.86
C LEU A 44 2.80 3.40 -7.91
N GLY A 45 1.74 3.03 -7.20
CA GLY A 45 1.85 2.06 -6.13
C GLY A 45 0.87 0.89 -6.17
N THR A 46 1.25 -0.20 -5.53
CA THR A 46 0.37 -1.34 -5.24
C THR A 46 -0.23 -1.19 -3.84
N TRP A 47 -1.56 -1.32 -3.68
CA TRP A 47 -2.25 -1.19 -2.38
C TRP A 47 -3.08 -2.42 -2.02
N VAL A 48 -2.56 -3.46 -1.51
CA VAL A 48 -1.14 -3.83 -1.43
C VAL A 48 -0.98 -5.17 -2.15
N THR A 49 0.16 -5.41 -2.76
CA THR A 49 0.48 -6.73 -3.31
C THR A 49 0.68 -7.74 -2.20
N SER A 50 0.34 -8.99 -2.45
CA SER A 50 0.41 -10.02 -1.42
C SER A 50 0.91 -11.36 -1.98
N PRO A 51 1.47 -12.23 -1.11
CA PRO A 51 1.93 -13.56 -1.50
C PRO A 51 0.79 -14.57 -1.74
N ASN A 52 -0.46 -14.14 -1.74
CA ASN A 52 -1.58 -15.03 -2.01
C ASN A 52 -1.51 -15.63 -3.43
N PHE A 53 -1.15 -14.80 -4.41
CA PHE A 53 -1.01 -15.22 -5.82
C PHE A 53 0.23 -14.63 -6.51
N ARG A 54 1.07 -13.88 -5.78
CA ARG A 54 2.32 -13.34 -6.29
C ARG A 54 3.51 -14.15 -5.78
N HIS A 55 4.49 -14.37 -6.66
CA HIS A 55 5.78 -14.92 -6.30
C HIS A 55 6.85 -13.82 -6.32
N PRO A 56 7.75 -13.71 -5.34
CA PRO A 56 8.75 -12.62 -5.27
C PRO A 56 9.57 -12.44 -6.55
N VAL A 57 9.97 -13.54 -7.20
CA VAL A 57 10.81 -13.51 -8.42
C VAL A 57 10.10 -12.81 -9.57
N THR A 58 8.87 -13.22 -9.87
CA THR A 58 8.08 -12.61 -10.97
C THR A 58 7.67 -11.19 -10.62
N LEU A 59 7.26 -10.95 -9.38
CA LEU A 59 6.89 -9.61 -8.91
C LEU A 59 8.07 -8.64 -8.99
N ALA A 60 9.27 -9.04 -8.54
CA ALA A 60 10.44 -8.18 -8.63
C ALA A 60 10.77 -7.80 -10.08
N LYS A 61 10.64 -8.75 -11.02
CA LYS A 61 10.83 -8.44 -12.45
C LYS A 61 9.80 -7.44 -12.97
N ASP A 62 8.54 -7.62 -12.59
CA ASP A 62 7.45 -6.71 -12.96
C ASP A 62 7.70 -5.30 -12.40
N LEU A 63 8.04 -5.19 -11.11
CA LEU A 63 8.33 -3.92 -10.45
C LEU A 63 9.54 -3.20 -11.07
N LEU A 64 10.63 -3.91 -11.36
CA LEU A 64 11.81 -3.33 -12.03
C LEU A 64 11.46 -2.83 -13.43
N THR A 65 10.63 -3.56 -14.17
CA THR A 65 10.17 -3.14 -15.49
C THR A 65 9.29 -1.90 -15.42
N LEU A 66 8.33 -1.90 -14.48
CA LEU A 66 7.46 -0.75 -14.25
C LEU A 66 8.26 0.47 -13.78
N ASP A 67 9.26 0.27 -12.93
CA ASP A 67 10.12 1.35 -12.44
C ASP A 67 10.94 1.97 -13.58
N ASP A 68 11.44 1.14 -14.48
CA ASP A 68 12.14 1.61 -15.70
C ASP A 68 11.20 2.44 -16.61
N ILE A 69 10.00 1.92 -16.90
CA ILE A 69 9.00 2.61 -17.73
C ILE A 69 8.56 3.92 -17.09
N SER A 70 8.35 3.92 -15.78
CA SER A 70 7.88 5.11 -15.05
C SER A 70 8.96 6.15 -14.76
N GLY A 71 10.24 5.82 -14.95
CA GLY A 71 11.36 6.71 -14.61
C GLY A 71 11.62 6.79 -13.10
N GLY A 72 11.40 5.70 -12.34
CA GLY A 72 11.73 5.62 -10.91
C GLY A 72 10.59 6.07 -9.98
N ARG A 73 9.33 5.91 -10.39
CA ARG A 73 8.15 6.37 -9.62
C ARG A 73 7.38 5.25 -8.91
N VAL A 74 7.91 4.03 -8.87
CA VAL A 74 7.23 2.88 -8.28
C VAL A 74 7.28 2.91 -6.74
N ILE A 75 6.15 2.58 -6.13
CA ILE A 75 6.02 2.33 -4.69
C ILE A 75 5.46 0.91 -4.52
N ALA A 76 6.27 0.01 -3.98
CA ALA A 76 5.88 -1.37 -3.74
C ALA A 76 5.17 -1.51 -2.38
N GLY A 77 3.85 -1.37 -2.36
CA GLY A 77 3.04 -1.64 -1.18
C GLY A 77 2.79 -3.14 -1.04
N MET A 78 3.14 -3.71 0.11
CA MET A 78 3.08 -5.15 0.38
C MET A 78 2.27 -5.47 1.63
N GLY A 79 1.56 -6.59 1.62
CA GLY A 79 0.75 -7.05 2.75
C GLY A 79 0.65 -8.56 2.84
N ALA A 80 0.17 -9.05 3.99
CA ALA A 80 0.10 -10.49 4.26
C ALA A 80 -0.93 -11.25 3.41
N GLY A 81 -1.80 -10.53 2.72
CA GLY A 81 -2.99 -11.08 2.08
C GLY A 81 -4.09 -11.44 3.08
N GLY A 82 -5.33 -11.29 2.66
CA GLY A 82 -6.51 -11.69 3.43
C GLY A 82 -6.82 -13.19 3.33
N THR A 83 -8.02 -13.56 3.81
CA THR A 83 -8.60 -14.91 3.70
C THR A 83 -9.66 -15.00 2.60
N GLY A 84 -9.79 -13.95 1.78
CA GLY A 84 -10.76 -13.88 0.68
C GLY A 84 -10.39 -14.75 -0.52
N TRP A 85 -10.98 -14.48 -1.66
CA TRP A 85 -10.87 -15.24 -2.90
C TRP A 85 -9.43 -15.49 -3.35
N ASP A 86 -8.53 -14.51 -3.18
CA ASP A 86 -7.14 -14.64 -3.58
C ASP A 86 -6.36 -15.68 -2.75
N ALA A 87 -6.85 -16.00 -1.54
CA ALA A 87 -6.11 -16.81 -0.59
C ALA A 87 -5.90 -18.27 -1.05
N THR A 88 -6.83 -18.77 -1.86
CA THR A 88 -6.84 -20.18 -2.31
C THR A 88 -6.95 -20.31 -3.82
N VAL A 89 -6.91 -19.22 -4.56
CA VAL A 89 -7.17 -19.18 -6.01
C VAL A 89 -6.18 -20.02 -6.83
N LEU A 90 -4.96 -20.23 -6.35
CA LEU A 90 -3.97 -21.10 -6.97
C LEU A 90 -4.00 -22.54 -6.43
N GLY A 91 -5.08 -22.93 -5.73
CA GLY A 91 -5.27 -24.30 -5.21
C GLY A 91 -4.57 -24.59 -3.88
N GLN A 92 -3.92 -23.58 -3.26
CA GLN A 92 -3.30 -23.74 -1.95
C GLN A 92 -4.36 -23.76 -0.83
N ARG A 93 -4.03 -24.43 0.28
CA ARG A 93 -4.86 -24.40 1.47
C ARG A 93 -4.88 -23.01 2.13
N PRO A 94 -5.94 -22.67 2.85
CA PRO A 94 -5.94 -21.48 3.70
C PRO A 94 -4.80 -21.54 4.73
N LEU A 95 -4.14 -20.40 4.93
CA LEU A 95 -3.07 -20.25 5.94
C LEU A 95 -3.61 -19.63 7.22
N THR A 96 -3.07 -20.05 8.35
CA THR A 96 -3.31 -19.42 9.64
C THR A 96 -2.73 -17.99 9.66
N PRO A 97 -3.18 -17.10 10.56
CA PRO A 97 -2.59 -15.75 10.69
C PRO A 97 -1.07 -15.76 10.94
N GLY A 98 -0.57 -16.78 11.68
CA GLY A 98 0.87 -16.95 11.91
C GLY A 98 1.64 -17.30 10.64
N GLU A 99 1.14 -18.25 9.87
CA GLU A 99 1.72 -18.67 8.59
C GLU A 99 1.68 -17.53 7.56
N ARG A 100 0.57 -16.78 7.48
CA ARG A 100 0.50 -15.61 6.58
C ARG A 100 1.56 -14.56 6.93
N THR A 101 1.78 -14.31 8.22
CA THR A 101 2.81 -13.36 8.67
C THR A 101 4.22 -13.87 8.34
N ALA A 102 4.50 -15.15 8.55
CA ALA A 102 5.79 -15.74 8.22
C ALA A 102 6.06 -15.70 6.71
N ARG A 103 5.04 -16.04 5.90
CA ARG A 103 5.11 -15.94 4.44
C ARG A 103 5.32 -14.49 3.96
N LEU A 104 4.68 -13.50 4.61
CA LEU A 104 4.92 -12.08 4.32
C LEU A 104 6.38 -11.68 4.62
N ALA A 105 6.92 -12.11 5.76
CA ALA A 105 8.30 -11.77 6.12
C ALA A 105 9.29 -12.25 5.05
N GLU A 106 9.13 -13.50 4.61
CA GLU A 106 9.95 -14.08 3.55
C GLU A 106 9.72 -13.39 2.20
N PHE A 107 8.44 -13.08 1.87
CA PHE A 107 8.05 -12.36 0.66
C PHE A 107 8.72 -10.99 0.56
N VAL A 108 8.66 -10.19 1.63
CA VAL A 108 9.28 -8.86 1.69
C VAL A 108 10.80 -8.97 1.58
N THR A 109 11.42 -9.87 2.34
CA THR A 109 12.88 -10.04 2.35
C THR A 109 13.41 -10.49 0.99
N LEU A 110 12.80 -11.51 0.39
CA LEU A 110 13.23 -12.00 -0.91
C LEU A 110 12.98 -10.96 -2.01
N THR A 111 11.85 -10.26 -1.98
CA THR A 111 11.59 -9.20 -2.97
C THR A 111 12.64 -8.10 -2.86
N ASP A 112 13.00 -7.67 -1.67
CA ASP A 112 14.04 -6.66 -1.46
C ASP A 112 15.41 -7.10 -2.01
N LEU A 113 15.81 -8.33 -1.73
CA LEU A 113 17.03 -8.90 -2.30
C LEU A 113 17.02 -8.92 -3.83
N LEU A 114 15.90 -9.33 -4.42
CA LEU A 114 15.74 -9.38 -5.88
C LEU A 114 15.74 -7.99 -6.53
N LEU A 115 15.20 -6.97 -5.86
CA LEU A 115 15.18 -5.59 -6.36
C LEU A 115 16.56 -4.92 -6.27
N THR A 116 17.44 -5.39 -5.40
CA THR A 116 18.73 -4.75 -5.11
C THR A 116 19.94 -5.49 -5.68
N ASN A 117 19.79 -6.78 -6.03
CA ASN A 117 20.91 -7.60 -6.53
C ASN A 117 20.67 -8.11 -7.95
N PRO A 118 21.69 -8.09 -8.82
CA PRO A 118 21.57 -8.60 -10.19
C PRO A 118 21.30 -10.11 -10.29
N GLU A 119 21.73 -10.88 -9.31
CA GLU A 119 21.48 -12.32 -9.21
C GLU A 119 21.22 -12.70 -7.75
N THR A 120 20.15 -13.46 -7.50
CA THR A 120 19.74 -13.89 -6.16
C THR A 120 19.37 -15.36 -6.15
N SER A 121 19.93 -16.11 -5.19
CA SER A 121 19.46 -17.45 -4.82
C SER A 121 18.87 -17.42 -3.41
N TRP A 122 17.78 -18.12 -3.21
CA TRP A 122 17.05 -18.16 -1.94
C TRP A 122 16.46 -19.55 -1.70
N GLN A 123 16.55 -20.03 -0.48
CA GLN A 123 15.91 -21.26 -0.03
C GLN A 123 15.16 -20.96 1.27
N GLY A 124 13.86 -20.78 1.17
CA GLY A 124 12.99 -20.48 2.30
C GLY A 124 11.90 -21.54 2.51
N ASP A 125 11.07 -21.30 3.52
CA ASP A 125 9.93 -22.17 3.85
C ASP A 125 8.76 -21.99 2.85
N TYR A 126 8.61 -20.81 2.28
CA TYR A 126 7.51 -20.44 1.38
C TYR A 126 7.96 -20.17 -0.05
N PHE A 127 9.17 -19.71 -0.25
CA PHE A 127 9.67 -19.34 -1.57
C PHE A 127 11.06 -19.87 -1.84
N GLN A 128 11.34 -20.11 -3.11
CA GLN A 128 12.65 -20.51 -3.58
C GLN A 128 13.03 -19.67 -4.80
N ALA A 129 14.31 -19.37 -4.94
CA ALA A 129 14.88 -18.77 -6.13
C ALA A 129 16.24 -19.40 -6.41
N ASP A 130 16.45 -19.81 -7.66
CA ASP A 130 17.73 -20.35 -8.11
C ASP A 130 18.33 -19.41 -9.14
N ARG A 131 19.41 -18.72 -8.75
CA ARG A 131 20.15 -17.77 -9.59
C ARG A 131 19.26 -16.81 -10.40
N ALA A 132 18.19 -16.29 -9.72
CA ALA A 132 17.24 -15.39 -10.35
C ALA A 132 17.92 -14.10 -10.81
N ARG A 133 17.94 -13.87 -12.14
CA ARG A 133 18.61 -12.72 -12.79
C ARG A 133 17.65 -11.54 -12.88
N MET A 134 17.96 -10.46 -12.14
CA MET A 134 17.14 -9.26 -12.01
C MET A 134 17.81 -8.01 -12.58
N ILE A 135 18.36 -8.10 -13.79
CA ILE A 135 18.90 -6.93 -14.46
C ILE A 135 17.72 -6.11 -15.03
N PRO A 136 17.62 -4.80 -14.72
CA PRO A 136 18.69 -3.90 -14.22
C PRO A 136 18.71 -3.63 -12.71
N ALA A 137 18.42 -4.61 -11.84
CA ALA A 137 18.45 -4.43 -10.39
C ALA A 137 19.74 -3.74 -9.90
N GLY A 138 19.59 -2.84 -8.92
CA GLY A 138 20.72 -2.08 -8.34
C GLY A 138 21.31 -1.01 -9.25
N SER A 139 20.80 -0.81 -10.46
CA SER A 139 21.29 0.21 -11.40
C SER A 139 20.63 1.58 -11.22
N ARG A 140 19.53 1.65 -10.47
CA ARG A 140 18.77 2.86 -10.17
C ARG A 140 18.62 3.05 -8.65
N SER A 141 17.99 4.16 -8.24
CA SER A 141 17.53 4.33 -6.87
C SER A 141 16.63 3.16 -6.44
N ARG A 142 16.70 2.80 -5.19
CA ARG A 142 15.88 1.74 -4.60
C ARG A 142 14.38 2.04 -4.78
N ILE A 143 13.62 1.04 -5.21
CA ILE A 143 12.16 1.10 -5.20
C ILE A 143 11.68 1.21 -3.73
N THR A 144 10.85 2.21 -3.46
CA THR A 144 10.28 2.41 -2.12
C THR A 144 9.38 1.24 -1.74
N MET A 145 9.65 0.61 -0.61
CA MET A 145 8.86 -0.51 -0.09
C MET A 145 8.03 -0.07 1.11
N VAL A 146 6.71 -0.23 1.02
CA VAL A 146 5.75 0.10 2.07
C VAL A 146 5.05 -1.18 2.52
N VAL A 147 5.03 -1.46 3.82
CA VAL A 147 4.41 -2.68 4.35
C VAL A 147 3.16 -2.35 5.16
N ALA A 148 2.03 -2.96 4.76
CA ALA A 148 0.77 -2.85 5.48
C ALA A 148 0.79 -3.73 6.74
N ALA A 149 0.53 -3.11 7.91
CA ALA A 149 0.65 -3.79 9.18
C ALA A 149 -0.25 -3.18 10.29
N ASN A 150 -1.07 -4.03 10.92
CA ASN A 150 -1.87 -3.67 12.09
C ASN A 150 -1.46 -4.47 13.33
N GLY A 151 -0.87 -5.64 13.16
CA GLY A 151 -0.47 -6.53 14.25
C GLY A 151 1.02 -6.40 14.62
N PRO A 152 1.41 -6.80 15.84
CA PRO A 152 2.78 -6.62 16.33
C PRO A 152 3.84 -7.38 15.52
N ARG A 153 3.48 -8.51 14.90
CA ARG A 153 4.42 -9.28 14.06
C ARG A 153 4.63 -8.61 12.70
N THR A 154 3.55 -8.16 12.06
CA THR A 154 3.64 -7.46 10.77
C THR A 154 4.27 -6.07 10.93
N MET A 155 4.04 -5.38 12.07
CA MET A 155 4.71 -4.11 12.37
C MET A 155 6.25 -4.26 12.47
N ARG A 156 6.76 -5.40 12.95
CA ARG A 156 8.22 -5.65 12.91
C ARG A 156 8.76 -5.77 11.49
N ILE A 157 7.98 -6.32 10.56
CA ILE A 157 8.36 -6.36 9.15
C ILE A 157 8.33 -4.95 8.57
N ALA A 158 7.27 -4.18 8.84
CA ALA A 158 7.14 -2.80 8.39
C ALA A 158 8.25 -1.89 8.92
N ALA A 159 8.71 -2.11 10.15
CA ALA A 159 9.84 -1.37 10.74
C ALA A 159 11.17 -1.58 10.00
N GLY A 160 11.32 -2.65 9.23
CA GLY A 160 12.47 -2.90 8.35
C GLY A 160 12.33 -2.30 6.96
N ALA A 161 11.15 -1.84 6.57
CA ALA A 161 10.85 -1.27 5.24
C ALA A 161 11.09 0.25 5.19
N ASP A 162 10.78 0.87 4.04
CA ASP A 162 10.88 2.32 3.87
C ASP A 162 9.64 3.06 4.42
N GLY A 163 8.51 2.35 4.50
CA GLY A 163 7.28 2.91 5.04
C GLY A 163 6.33 1.86 5.63
N TRP A 164 5.41 2.36 6.43
CA TRP A 164 4.32 1.63 7.05
C TRP A 164 2.98 2.10 6.50
N ALA A 165 2.10 1.16 6.22
CA ALA A 165 0.73 1.45 5.81
C ALA A 165 -0.28 0.80 6.77
N THR A 166 -1.42 1.45 6.94
CA THR A 166 -2.56 0.89 7.68
C THR A 166 -3.88 1.34 7.07
N THR A 167 -4.87 0.47 7.16
CA THR A 167 -6.29 0.79 6.91
C THR A 167 -7.05 1.04 8.21
N GLY A 168 -6.35 1.00 9.36
CA GLY A 168 -7.00 1.02 10.66
C GLY A 168 -7.66 -0.33 11.02
N PRO A 169 -8.40 -0.37 12.14
CA PRO A 169 -9.14 -1.55 12.53
C PRO A 169 -10.36 -1.76 11.62
N GLU A 170 -10.63 -3.02 11.29
CA GLU A 170 -11.90 -3.39 10.67
C GLU A 170 -12.98 -3.40 11.78
N SER A 171 -13.80 -2.37 11.85
CA SER A 171 -14.96 -2.31 12.75
C SER A 171 -16.11 -1.59 12.05
N THR A 172 -17.19 -2.32 11.79
CA THR A 172 -18.41 -1.77 11.20
C THR A 172 -19.23 -0.93 12.18
N ASP A 173 -19.00 -1.08 13.50
CA ASP A 173 -19.82 -0.49 14.56
C ASP A 173 -19.09 0.61 15.36
N ALA A 174 -17.86 0.96 14.97
CA ALA A 174 -17.10 1.98 15.67
C ALA A 174 -17.62 3.40 15.32
N THR A 175 -17.70 4.26 16.34
CA THR A 175 -17.87 5.70 16.08
C THR A 175 -16.58 6.28 15.48
N THR A 176 -16.68 7.45 14.84
CA THR A 176 -15.52 8.17 14.29
C THR A 176 -14.43 8.37 15.36
N GLU A 177 -14.80 8.75 16.58
CA GLU A 177 -13.82 8.98 17.65
C GLU A 177 -13.19 7.68 18.15
N GLN A 178 -13.93 6.58 18.18
CA GLN A 178 -13.38 5.26 18.52
C GLN A 178 -12.40 4.79 17.46
N TRP A 179 -12.70 5.01 16.17
CA TRP A 179 -11.80 4.67 15.08
C TRP A 179 -10.50 5.47 15.15
N TRP A 180 -10.56 6.79 15.35
CA TRP A 180 -9.36 7.63 15.50
C TRP A 180 -8.54 7.29 16.74
N THR A 181 -9.20 6.94 17.85
CA THR A 181 -8.50 6.43 19.05
C THR A 181 -7.73 5.14 18.76
N ALA A 182 -8.34 4.24 18.00
CA ALA A 182 -7.67 3.01 17.58
C ALA A 182 -6.49 3.27 16.62
N ILE A 183 -6.63 4.22 15.68
CA ILE A 183 -5.54 4.68 14.81
C ILE A 183 -4.38 5.22 15.64
N ALA A 184 -4.63 6.10 16.62
CA ALA A 184 -3.60 6.63 17.50
C ALA A 184 -2.86 5.49 18.25
N GLY A 185 -3.58 4.48 18.71
CA GLY A 185 -2.98 3.29 19.30
C GLY A 185 -2.13 2.45 18.32
N LEU A 186 -2.48 2.42 17.02
CA LEU A 186 -1.66 1.79 15.99
C LEU A 186 -0.35 2.58 15.76
N VAL A 187 -0.45 3.89 15.66
CA VAL A 187 0.72 4.78 15.50
C VAL A 187 1.71 4.56 16.65
N GLN A 188 1.24 4.63 17.90
CA GLN A 188 2.10 4.43 19.07
C GLN A 188 2.81 3.07 19.04
N ARG A 189 2.06 2.00 18.71
CA ARG A 189 2.65 0.65 18.62
C ARG A 189 3.69 0.54 17.49
N PHE A 190 3.43 1.17 16.35
CA PHE A 190 4.38 1.18 15.24
C PHE A 190 5.65 1.95 15.60
N GLU A 191 5.52 3.14 16.18
CA GLU A 191 6.66 3.94 16.61
C GLU A 191 7.54 3.23 17.63
N ASP A 192 6.93 2.59 18.64
CA ASP A 192 7.66 1.79 19.62
C ASP A 192 8.38 0.60 18.96
N THR A 193 7.75 -0.02 17.95
CA THR A 193 8.34 -1.12 17.20
C THR A 193 9.51 -0.66 16.35
N ALA A 194 9.39 0.47 15.67
CA ALA A 194 10.45 1.07 14.85
C ALA A 194 11.66 1.46 15.73
N ARG A 195 11.41 2.14 16.87
CA ARG A 195 12.48 2.49 17.83
C ARG A 195 13.19 1.26 18.39
N LYS A 196 12.46 0.19 18.71
CA LYS A 196 13.05 -1.10 19.14
C LYS A 196 13.90 -1.77 18.05
N ALA A 197 13.59 -1.51 16.78
CA ALA A 197 14.38 -1.96 15.62
C ALA A 197 15.55 -1.01 15.30
N GLY A 198 15.79 0.03 16.11
CA GLY A 198 16.85 1.01 15.88
C GLY A 198 16.53 2.02 14.76
N ARG A 199 15.26 2.16 14.38
CA ARG A 199 14.80 3.09 13.34
C ARG A 199 14.13 4.31 13.97
N ASP A 200 14.40 5.47 13.41
CA ASP A 200 13.62 6.69 13.72
C ASP A 200 12.30 6.65 12.92
N PRO A 201 11.13 6.55 13.60
CA PRO A 201 9.85 6.51 12.91
C PRO A 201 9.54 7.80 12.14
N ASN A 202 10.18 8.93 12.44
CA ASN A 202 9.97 10.19 11.73
C ASN A 202 10.64 10.23 10.34
N THR A 203 11.56 9.30 10.08
CA THR A 203 12.21 9.17 8.75
C THR A 203 11.49 8.19 7.83
N MET A 204 10.42 7.56 8.30
CA MET A 204 9.66 6.55 7.57
C MET A 204 8.38 7.13 6.99
N GLY A 205 8.04 6.72 5.76
CA GLY A 205 6.72 7.01 5.20
C GLY A 205 5.62 6.35 6.04
N ARG A 206 4.54 7.08 6.33
CA ARG A 206 3.39 6.58 7.10
C ARG A 206 2.11 6.87 6.33
N TYR A 207 1.50 5.80 5.82
CA TYR A 207 0.38 5.86 4.92
C TYR A 207 -0.90 5.39 5.63
N LEU A 208 -1.92 6.24 5.67
CA LEU A 208 -3.24 5.91 6.18
C LEU A 208 -4.26 5.85 5.05
N ASN A 209 -4.87 4.68 4.85
CA ASN A 209 -6.06 4.59 4.01
C ASN A 209 -7.28 5.00 4.83
N LEU A 210 -8.01 5.98 4.35
CA LEU A 210 -9.19 6.55 4.99
C LEU A 210 -10.50 5.82 4.65
N ASP A 211 -10.48 4.85 3.73
CA ASP A 211 -11.68 4.16 3.24
C ASP A 211 -12.35 3.26 4.31
N SER A 212 -11.61 2.88 5.35
CA SER A 212 -12.15 2.09 6.48
C SER A 212 -12.69 2.96 7.61
N ALA A 213 -12.60 4.28 7.51
CA ALA A 213 -13.20 5.18 8.49
C ALA A 213 -14.74 5.11 8.43
N PRO A 214 -15.44 5.31 9.57
CA PRO A 214 -16.91 5.29 9.60
C PRO A 214 -17.58 6.34 8.71
N VAL A 215 -16.86 7.43 8.41
CA VAL A 215 -17.26 8.47 7.45
C VAL A 215 -16.34 8.40 6.26
N LEU A 216 -16.90 8.21 5.06
CA LEU A 216 -16.13 8.23 3.84
C LEU A 216 -15.48 9.60 3.65
N SER A 217 -14.15 9.64 3.63
CA SER A 217 -13.37 10.89 3.59
C SER A 217 -13.67 11.76 2.37
N VAL A 218 -14.02 11.16 1.25
CA VAL A 218 -14.40 11.85 0.01
C VAL A 218 -15.91 12.09 -0.11
N SER A 219 -16.68 12.03 0.98
CA SER A 219 -18.10 12.40 0.98
C SER A 219 -18.31 13.93 0.92
N SER A 220 -17.35 14.71 1.38
CA SER A 220 -17.32 16.17 1.28
C SER A 220 -15.90 16.72 1.48
N LEU A 221 -15.67 17.98 1.10
CA LEU A 221 -14.41 18.66 1.36
C LEU A 221 -14.12 18.78 2.86
N ASP A 222 -15.13 19.06 3.68
CA ASP A 222 -14.99 19.17 5.14
C ASP A 222 -14.60 17.82 5.76
N ALA A 223 -15.23 16.72 5.31
CA ALA A 223 -14.89 15.37 5.76
C ALA A 223 -13.44 15.00 5.42
N PHE A 224 -12.98 15.35 4.22
CA PHE A 224 -11.59 15.15 3.83
C PHE A 224 -10.63 15.99 4.68
N THR A 225 -10.93 17.28 4.85
CA THR A 225 -10.06 18.22 5.60
C THR A 225 -9.94 17.80 7.07
N ASP A 226 -11.03 17.40 7.72
CA ASP A 226 -11.00 16.88 9.09
C ASP A 226 -10.15 15.61 9.18
N ALA A 227 -10.40 14.64 8.29
CA ALA A 227 -9.68 13.37 8.30
C ALA A 227 -8.18 13.55 8.01
N ALA A 228 -7.83 14.39 7.03
CA ALA A 228 -6.44 14.70 6.69
C ALA A 228 -5.72 15.43 7.83
N GLY A 229 -6.40 16.40 8.47
CA GLY A 229 -5.87 17.11 9.63
C GLY A 229 -5.60 16.21 10.83
N ARG A 230 -6.53 15.31 11.14
CA ARG A 230 -6.35 14.30 12.21
C ARG A 230 -5.22 13.32 11.89
N ALA A 231 -5.11 12.87 10.63
CA ALA A 231 -4.02 12.00 10.19
C ALA A 231 -2.66 12.70 10.34
N ALA A 232 -2.55 13.95 9.89
CA ALA A 232 -1.34 14.76 10.04
C ALA A 232 -0.96 14.96 11.51
N ALA A 233 -1.92 15.25 12.39
CA ALA A 233 -1.70 15.40 13.83
C ALA A 233 -1.18 14.11 14.49
N LEU A 234 -1.52 12.95 13.94
CA LEU A 234 -0.99 11.63 14.36
C LEU A 234 0.34 11.28 13.69
N GLY A 235 0.88 12.15 12.83
CA GLY A 235 2.17 11.98 12.18
C GLY A 235 2.15 11.09 10.94
N PHE A 236 0.99 10.86 10.31
CA PHE A 236 0.96 10.29 8.98
C PHE A 236 1.54 11.27 7.97
N THR A 237 2.36 10.76 7.06
CA THR A 237 2.97 11.55 5.98
C THR A 237 2.08 11.59 4.75
N ASP A 238 1.23 10.58 4.59
CA ASP A 238 0.39 10.40 3.42
C ASP A 238 -0.98 9.85 3.81
N VAL A 239 -2.02 10.29 3.12
CA VAL A 239 -3.35 9.69 3.18
C VAL A 239 -3.73 9.11 1.82
N VAL A 240 -4.41 7.98 1.84
CA VAL A 240 -4.93 7.31 0.65
C VAL A 240 -6.44 7.33 0.70
N VAL A 241 -7.06 7.81 -0.36
CA VAL A 241 -8.52 7.86 -0.52
C VAL A 241 -8.94 7.10 -1.76
N HIS A 242 -10.12 6.51 -1.73
CA HIS A 242 -10.65 5.83 -2.90
C HIS A 242 -11.12 6.84 -3.95
N TRP A 243 -10.89 6.52 -5.23
CA TRP A 243 -11.50 7.29 -6.31
C TRP A 243 -13.01 7.04 -6.29
N PRO A 244 -13.86 8.09 -6.27
CA PRO A 244 -15.31 7.92 -6.25
C PRO A 244 -15.80 7.06 -7.41
N ARG A 245 -16.77 6.21 -7.14
CA ARG A 245 -17.45 5.38 -8.13
C ARG A 245 -18.89 5.84 -8.32
N PRO A 246 -19.52 5.55 -9.47
CA PRO A 246 -20.93 5.90 -9.70
C PRO A 246 -21.88 5.20 -8.72
N THR A 247 -21.51 4.00 -8.25
CA THR A 247 -22.37 3.15 -7.38
C THR A 247 -21.51 2.32 -6.40
N GLY A 248 -22.15 1.72 -5.42
CA GLY A 248 -21.53 0.82 -4.45
C GLY A 248 -20.97 1.53 -3.21
N VAL A 249 -20.13 0.83 -2.47
CA VAL A 249 -19.58 1.30 -1.18
C VAL A 249 -18.67 2.53 -1.30
N TYR A 250 -18.17 2.80 -2.50
CA TYR A 250 -17.34 3.96 -2.82
C TYR A 250 -18.09 4.96 -3.71
N ALA A 251 -19.42 4.94 -3.67
CA ALA A 251 -20.23 5.90 -4.44
C ALA A 251 -19.94 7.33 -4.00
N GLY A 252 -19.70 8.22 -4.94
CA GLY A 252 -19.41 9.63 -4.68
C GLY A 252 -19.34 10.43 -5.98
N ASP A 253 -19.21 11.75 -5.81
CA ASP A 253 -19.09 12.70 -6.91
C ASP A 253 -17.63 13.09 -7.10
N ASP A 254 -17.14 13.04 -8.33
CA ASP A 254 -15.77 13.44 -8.68
C ASP A 254 -15.49 14.92 -8.39
N SER A 255 -16.50 15.78 -8.27
CA SER A 255 -16.36 17.19 -7.93
C SER A 255 -15.69 17.42 -6.57
N VAL A 256 -15.83 16.48 -5.63
CA VAL A 256 -15.11 16.54 -4.34
C VAL A 256 -13.60 16.46 -4.54
N LEU A 257 -13.14 15.66 -5.52
CA LEU A 257 -11.72 15.55 -5.84
C LEU A 257 -11.18 16.84 -6.48
N ASP A 258 -12.00 17.58 -7.22
CA ASP A 258 -11.62 18.89 -7.75
C ASP A 258 -11.49 19.92 -6.62
N ALA A 259 -12.38 19.87 -5.64
CA ALA A 259 -12.29 20.73 -4.45
C ALA A 259 -11.05 20.40 -3.61
N ILE A 260 -10.74 19.11 -3.42
CA ILE A 260 -9.50 18.65 -2.74
C ILE A 260 -8.26 19.13 -3.51
N ALA A 261 -8.26 19.02 -4.84
CA ALA A 261 -7.16 19.47 -5.69
C ALA A 261 -6.86 20.98 -5.50
N GLY A 262 -7.90 21.79 -5.32
CA GLY A 262 -7.76 23.22 -4.97
C GLY A 262 -6.95 23.42 -3.68
N LEU A 263 -7.26 22.66 -2.62
CA LEU A 263 -6.51 22.73 -1.35
C LEU A 263 -5.04 22.30 -1.49
N LEU A 264 -4.76 21.30 -2.33
CA LEU A 264 -3.39 20.81 -2.55
C LEU A 264 -2.55 21.83 -3.31
N THR A 265 -3.12 22.54 -4.28
CA THR A 265 -2.42 23.58 -5.07
C THR A 265 -2.17 24.85 -4.27
N ASP A 266 -3.06 25.21 -3.35
CA ASP A 266 -2.95 26.41 -2.51
C ASP A 266 -2.01 26.22 -1.30
N GLY A 267 -1.44 25.02 -1.12
CA GLY A 267 -0.51 24.71 -0.03
C GLY A 267 -1.14 24.68 1.36
N HIS A 268 -2.48 24.63 1.45
CA HIS A 268 -3.20 24.58 2.72
C HIS A 268 -3.16 23.20 3.41
N VAL A 269 -2.78 22.15 2.69
CA VAL A 269 -2.59 20.80 3.24
C VAL A 269 -1.19 20.31 2.86
N SER A 270 -0.30 20.22 3.85
CA SER A 270 1.05 19.67 3.69
C SER A 270 1.03 18.16 3.99
N LEU A 271 0.27 17.39 3.23
CA LEU A 271 0.40 15.95 3.13
C LEU A 271 1.07 15.65 1.78
N ARG A 272 2.09 14.80 1.80
CA ARG A 272 2.74 14.34 0.58
C ARG A 272 1.88 13.27 -0.10
#